data_d3e608da89fb997373da3874059f6a5b
#
_entry.id   d3e608da89fb997373da3874059f6a5b
#
_cell.length_a   1.000
_cell.length_b   1.000
_cell.length_c   1.000
_cell.angle_alpha   90.00
_cell.angle_beta   90.00
_cell.angle_gamma   90.00
#
_symmetry.space_group_name_H-M   'P 1'
#
loop_
_entity.id
_entity.type
_entity.pdbx_description
1 polymer ?
#
loop_
_entity_poly.entity_id
_entity_poly.type
_entity_poly.pdbx_seq_one_letter_code
_entity_poly.pdbx_strand_id
1 'polypeptide(L)'
;MNENKEFKPYIPAEKVTAEMTVTSVIMGVILAIVFGAANAYLGLRVGMTVSASIPAAVISMGVIRVIMKKNSILESNLVQTIGSAGESLAAGAIFTMPALFLWAEEGLCDKPSLVEITLIALCGGVLGVLFMVPLRNALIVKEHATLLYPEGTACADVLLAGEEGGANASTVFSGMGLAAVFKFVVDGLKVIPADVSAAFTSLKGEIGMEVYPALLGVGYIVGPRVASFMFVGSIVGWLVIIPMICLFGPDTWLYPADPGVTISQLYAAGGAAAIWSKYVKYIGAGAIATGGIISLIKSMPLIISTFRDSMKSMKGGSVKGTARTDRDLPMNFILIGIVAMVVIIWAVPAIPVNPLGALLIVIFGFFFATVSSRMVGMIGSSNNPVSGMAIATLLISTIVIKSSGQTGIDGMKAAIAIGSVICIIAAIAGDTSQDLKTGYLLGATPKTQQIGELIGVVASGLAIGGVLYLLDAAWGYGGAEVPAPQAGLMKMIVEGIMGGNLPWALVFIGVFLAIGMEILRIPVMPFAIGLYLPIYLNATIMIGGVVRMFMDGRKNVDEKTKNDQVTDGTLYCAGMIAREGLVGIALAILAVAGISLDVSGVVNFGNIGGVVLMIIMILTLLKFSLWKKKKA
;
A
#
# COMPACT_ATOMS: atom_id res chain seq x y z
N MET A 1 -13.98 4.99 -38.29
CA MET A 1 -14.16 3.60 -38.70
C MET A 1 -12.77 3.08 -39.02
N ASN A 2 -12.07 2.54 -38.05
CA ASN A 2 -10.81 1.84 -38.28
C ASN A 2 -11.02 0.39 -37.86
N GLU A 3 -10.73 -0.45 -38.82
CA GLU A 3 -10.81 -1.91 -38.79
C GLU A 3 -10.25 -2.46 -37.46
N ASN A 4 -10.95 -3.41 -36.87
CA ASN A 4 -10.49 -4.28 -35.79
C ASN A 4 -9.18 -4.98 -36.23
N LYS A 5 -8.03 -4.33 -36.06
CA LYS A 5 -6.76 -5.04 -36.07
C LYS A 5 -6.73 -5.88 -34.82
N GLU A 6 -6.91 -7.19 -35.02
CA GLU A 6 -6.77 -8.20 -33.97
C GLU A 6 -5.42 -7.98 -33.25
N PHE A 7 -5.45 -7.76 -31.95
CA PHE A 7 -4.24 -7.53 -31.17
C PHE A 7 -3.31 -8.74 -31.27
N LYS A 8 -2.05 -8.52 -31.63
CA LYS A 8 -1.01 -9.57 -31.68
C LYS A 8 -0.06 -9.42 -30.50
N PRO A 9 -0.01 -10.39 -29.59
CA PRO A 9 0.94 -10.36 -28.49
C PRO A 9 2.39 -10.52 -28.97
N TYR A 10 3.36 -10.11 -28.14
CA TYR A 10 4.79 -10.21 -28.48
C TYR A 10 5.23 -11.65 -28.78
N ILE A 11 4.80 -12.61 -27.95
CA ILE A 11 5.01 -14.05 -28.21
C ILE A 11 3.73 -14.62 -28.81
N PRO A 12 3.74 -15.08 -30.08
CA PRO A 12 2.57 -15.66 -30.71
C PRO A 12 2.01 -16.86 -29.94
N ALA A 13 0.71 -17.08 -30.05
CA ALA A 13 0.00 -18.13 -29.33
C ALA A 13 0.50 -19.56 -29.69
N GLU A 14 1.00 -19.73 -30.91
CA GLU A 14 1.53 -21.02 -31.43
C GLU A 14 2.90 -21.37 -30.83
N LYS A 15 3.66 -20.35 -30.36
CA LYS A 15 4.98 -20.55 -29.79
C LYS A 15 4.85 -21.01 -28.34
N VAL A 16 5.25 -22.25 -28.08
CA VAL A 16 5.32 -22.80 -26.72
C VAL A 16 6.70 -22.50 -26.14
N THR A 17 6.73 -21.74 -25.07
CA THR A 17 7.94 -21.41 -24.31
C THR A 17 7.75 -21.79 -22.85
N ALA A 18 8.84 -22.02 -22.11
CA ALA A 18 8.77 -22.28 -20.68
C ALA A 18 8.26 -21.01 -19.96
N GLU A 19 7.25 -21.17 -19.12
CA GLU A 19 6.66 -20.12 -18.29
C GLU A 19 6.83 -20.48 -16.81
N MET A 20 6.22 -21.60 -16.39
CA MET A 20 6.26 -22.07 -15.01
C MET A 20 7.39 -23.10 -14.85
N THR A 21 8.54 -22.65 -14.39
CA THR A 21 9.68 -23.48 -14.03
C THR A 21 9.88 -23.48 -12.52
N VAL A 22 10.58 -24.49 -11.99
CA VAL A 22 10.90 -24.52 -10.56
C VAL A 22 11.61 -23.23 -10.12
N THR A 23 12.48 -22.70 -10.98
CA THR A 23 13.20 -21.47 -10.72
C THR A 23 12.27 -20.25 -10.66
N SER A 24 11.36 -20.11 -11.64
CA SER A 24 10.43 -18.98 -11.65
C SER A 24 9.49 -19.01 -10.44
N VAL A 25 9.03 -20.20 -10.02
CA VAL A 25 8.19 -20.36 -8.84
C VAL A 25 8.94 -20.02 -7.55
N ILE A 26 10.13 -20.59 -7.32
CA ILE A 26 10.92 -20.31 -6.10
C ILE A 26 11.26 -18.83 -6.01
N MET A 27 11.72 -18.24 -7.10
CA MET A 27 12.09 -16.83 -7.13
C MET A 27 10.87 -15.93 -6.92
N GLY A 28 9.74 -16.26 -7.55
CA GLY A 28 8.48 -15.54 -7.34
C GLY A 28 8.00 -15.62 -5.90
N VAL A 29 8.04 -16.80 -5.26
CA VAL A 29 7.69 -16.99 -3.84
C VAL A 29 8.59 -16.15 -2.92
N ILE A 30 9.90 -16.15 -3.18
CA ILE A 30 10.84 -15.31 -2.41
C ILE A 30 10.45 -13.83 -2.54
N LEU A 31 10.20 -13.37 -3.78
CA LEU A 31 9.82 -11.97 -4.01
C LEU A 31 8.45 -11.65 -3.41
N ALA A 32 7.47 -12.56 -3.43
CA ALA A 32 6.17 -12.38 -2.80
C ALA A 32 6.28 -12.11 -1.29
N ILE A 33 7.07 -12.92 -0.59
CA ILE A 33 7.33 -12.74 0.85
C ILE A 33 8.09 -11.44 1.11
N VAL A 34 9.13 -11.19 0.33
CA VAL A 34 10.03 -10.04 0.47
C VAL A 34 9.28 -8.72 0.22
N PHE A 35 8.56 -8.62 -0.89
CA PHE A 35 7.79 -7.41 -1.20
C PHE A 35 6.56 -7.27 -0.32
N GLY A 36 5.92 -8.38 0.05
CA GLY A 36 4.84 -8.37 1.02
C GLY A 36 5.27 -7.78 2.36
N ALA A 37 6.40 -8.23 2.90
CA ALA A 37 6.95 -7.72 4.15
C ALA A 37 7.38 -6.24 4.05
N ALA A 38 8.09 -5.88 2.97
CA ALA A 38 8.53 -4.50 2.73
C ALA A 38 7.35 -3.54 2.59
N ASN A 39 6.31 -3.94 1.85
CA ASN A 39 5.12 -3.12 1.63
C ASN A 39 4.27 -3.02 2.90
N ALA A 40 4.21 -4.09 3.72
CA ALA A 40 3.57 -4.05 5.02
C ALA A 40 4.24 -3.01 5.93
N TYR A 41 5.56 -3.05 6.05
CA TYR A 41 6.30 -2.06 6.85
C TYR A 41 6.06 -0.62 6.36
N LEU A 42 6.25 -0.38 5.06
CA LEU A 42 6.10 0.96 4.48
C LEU A 42 4.66 1.46 4.59
N GLY A 43 3.69 0.63 4.21
CA GLY A 43 2.28 1.03 4.22
C GLY A 43 1.73 1.30 5.62
N LEU A 44 2.20 0.58 6.63
CA LEU A 44 1.89 0.85 8.04
C LEU A 44 2.53 2.15 8.54
N ARG A 45 3.67 2.51 7.98
CA ARG A 45 4.37 3.76 8.33
C ARG A 45 3.75 4.98 7.65
N VAL A 46 3.51 4.91 6.34
CA VAL A 46 3.09 6.05 5.50
C VAL A 46 1.58 6.11 5.30
N GLY A 47 0.87 5.01 5.50
CA GLY A 47 -0.57 4.90 5.22
C GLY A 47 -0.91 4.75 3.73
N MET A 48 0.10 4.50 2.90
CA MET A 48 -0.04 4.26 1.46
C MET A 48 0.85 3.09 1.04
N THR A 49 0.45 2.40 -0.01
CA THR A 49 1.20 1.31 -0.61
C THR A 49 1.72 1.70 -1.99
N VAL A 50 2.81 1.11 -2.41
CA VAL A 50 3.43 1.35 -3.72
C VAL A 50 3.53 0.02 -4.45
N SER A 51 3.06 -0.04 -5.70
CA SER A 51 3.11 -1.25 -6.50
C SER A 51 4.54 -1.75 -6.72
N ALA A 52 4.75 -3.02 -6.46
CA ALA A 52 6.03 -3.70 -6.65
C ALA A 52 6.16 -4.43 -8.00
N SER A 53 5.14 -4.38 -8.87
CA SER A 53 5.13 -5.10 -10.15
C SER A 53 6.34 -4.77 -11.03
N ILE A 54 6.65 -3.47 -11.21
CA ILE A 54 7.82 -3.04 -12.01
C ILE A 54 9.14 -3.43 -11.34
N PRO A 55 9.39 -3.16 -10.05
CA PRO A 55 10.57 -3.67 -9.35
C PRO A 55 10.73 -5.18 -9.44
N ALA A 56 9.64 -5.95 -9.28
CA ALA A 56 9.67 -7.41 -9.41
C ALA A 56 10.07 -7.84 -10.81
N ALA A 57 9.54 -7.21 -11.86
CA ALA A 57 9.91 -7.46 -13.25
C ALA A 57 11.41 -7.20 -13.50
N VAL A 58 11.91 -6.06 -13.01
CA VAL A 58 13.33 -5.69 -13.18
C VAL A 58 14.26 -6.66 -12.45
N ILE A 59 13.94 -7.03 -11.21
CA ILE A 59 14.72 -7.98 -10.42
C ILE A 59 14.69 -9.37 -11.07
N SER A 60 13.50 -9.81 -11.52
CA SER A 60 13.36 -11.11 -12.20
C SER A 60 14.22 -11.21 -13.44
N MET A 61 14.20 -10.18 -14.30
CA MET A 61 15.06 -10.11 -15.47
C MET A 61 16.54 -10.10 -15.10
N GLY A 62 16.93 -9.30 -14.12
CA GLY A 62 18.30 -9.21 -13.65
C GLY A 62 18.84 -10.58 -13.20
N VAL A 63 18.07 -11.32 -12.41
CA VAL A 63 18.46 -12.65 -11.92
C VAL A 63 18.43 -13.69 -13.04
N ILE A 64 17.34 -13.79 -13.79
CA ILE A 64 17.19 -14.82 -14.84
C ILE A 64 18.24 -14.62 -15.93
N ARG A 65 18.48 -13.39 -16.36
CA ARG A 65 19.38 -13.11 -17.48
C ARG A 65 20.85 -13.05 -17.07
N VAL A 66 21.18 -12.33 -15.98
CA VAL A 66 22.58 -12.07 -15.59
C VAL A 66 23.15 -13.25 -14.80
N ILE A 67 22.40 -13.78 -13.83
CA ILE A 67 22.88 -14.86 -12.95
C ILE A 67 22.67 -16.21 -13.60
N MET A 68 21.47 -16.46 -14.14
CA MET A 68 21.13 -17.78 -14.71
C MET A 68 21.48 -17.91 -16.21
N LYS A 69 21.83 -16.80 -16.86
CA LYS A 69 22.19 -16.75 -18.30
C LYS A 69 21.08 -17.32 -19.21
N LYS A 70 19.81 -17.19 -18.80
CA LYS A 70 18.65 -17.58 -19.58
C LYS A 70 17.98 -16.34 -20.16
N ASN A 71 17.37 -16.46 -21.34
CA ASN A 71 16.58 -15.43 -21.95
C ASN A 71 15.13 -15.92 -22.05
N SER A 72 14.33 -15.66 -21.01
CA SER A 72 12.94 -16.11 -20.93
C SER A 72 12.05 -15.02 -20.32
N ILE A 73 11.44 -14.25 -21.23
CA ILE A 73 10.54 -13.15 -20.83
C ILE A 73 9.29 -13.67 -20.09
N LEU A 74 8.77 -14.85 -20.48
CA LEU A 74 7.58 -15.40 -19.83
C LEU A 74 7.89 -15.98 -18.45
N GLU A 75 9.10 -16.52 -18.22
CA GLU A 75 9.54 -16.86 -16.85
C GLU A 75 9.66 -15.60 -15.99
N SER A 76 10.22 -14.51 -16.54
CA SER A 76 10.34 -13.22 -15.83
C SER A 76 8.96 -12.62 -15.52
N ASN A 77 8.01 -12.72 -16.46
CA ASN A 77 6.62 -12.30 -16.23
C ASN A 77 5.96 -13.12 -15.11
N LEU A 78 6.15 -14.43 -15.07
CA LEU A 78 5.59 -15.27 -14.01
C LEU A 78 6.20 -14.95 -12.63
N VAL A 79 7.50 -14.71 -12.56
CA VAL A 79 8.16 -14.26 -11.32
C VAL A 79 7.59 -12.95 -10.83
N GLN A 80 7.35 -11.99 -11.74
CA GLN A 80 6.74 -10.72 -11.43
C GLN A 80 5.31 -10.92 -10.93
N THR A 81 4.48 -11.72 -11.61
CA THR A 81 3.11 -12.06 -11.20
C THR A 81 3.05 -12.65 -9.79
N ILE A 82 3.89 -13.66 -9.49
CA ILE A 82 3.94 -14.26 -8.14
C ILE A 82 4.37 -13.22 -7.10
N GLY A 83 5.36 -12.39 -7.45
CA GLY A 83 5.92 -11.38 -6.56
C GLY A 83 4.96 -10.25 -6.22
N SER A 84 4.23 -9.73 -7.21
CA SER A 84 3.26 -8.64 -7.02
C SER A 84 2.03 -9.09 -6.24
N ALA A 85 1.56 -10.32 -6.44
CA ALA A 85 0.47 -10.88 -5.65
C ALA A 85 0.77 -10.85 -4.14
N GLY A 86 2.03 -11.09 -3.76
CA GLY A 86 2.47 -11.01 -2.37
C GLY A 86 2.43 -9.60 -1.80
N GLU A 87 2.87 -8.64 -2.55
CA GLU A 87 2.82 -7.22 -2.21
C GLU A 87 1.39 -6.74 -2.03
N SER A 88 0.54 -7.09 -2.96
CA SER A 88 -0.86 -6.65 -2.99
C SER A 88 -1.69 -7.28 -1.86
N LEU A 89 -1.42 -8.55 -1.49
CA LEU A 89 -2.02 -9.17 -0.32
C LEU A 89 -1.67 -8.40 0.96
N ALA A 90 -0.39 -8.06 1.13
CA ALA A 90 0.06 -7.27 2.26
C ALA A 90 -0.62 -5.90 2.29
N ALA A 91 -0.76 -5.22 1.15
CA ALA A 91 -1.45 -3.95 1.04
C ALA A 91 -2.91 -4.02 1.54
N GLY A 92 -3.64 -5.08 1.19
CA GLY A 92 -4.99 -5.29 1.70
C GLY A 92 -5.04 -5.58 3.20
N ALA A 93 -4.09 -6.38 3.72
CA ALA A 93 -4.05 -6.80 5.12
C ALA A 93 -3.77 -5.65 6.10
N ILE A 94 -2.79 -4.79 5.78
CA ILE A 94 -2.32 -3.73 6.69
C ILE A 94 -3.32 -2.60 6.90
N PHE A 95 -4.32 -2.46 6.05
CA PHE A 95 -5.32 -1.42 6.19
C PHE A 95 -6.32 -1.69 7.31
N THR A 96 -6.48 -2.94 7.70
CA THR A 96 -7.53 -3.35 8.63
C THR A 96 -7.02 -4.20 9.80
N MET A 97 -6.21 -5.23 9.55
CA MET A 97 -5.79 -6.20 10.58
C MET A 97 -5.06 -5.59 11.78
N PRO A 98 -4.20 -4.56 11.64
CA PRO A 98 -3.54 -3.97 12.80
C PRO A 98 -4.50 -3.33 13.80
N ALA A 99 -5.77 -3.06 13.44
CA ALA A 99 -6.80 -2.63 14.38
C ALA A 99 -7.02 -3.63 15.52
N LEU A 100 -6.87 -4.94 15.24
CA LEU A 100 -6.98 -6.00 16.27
C LEU A 100 -5.84 -5.90 17.29
N PHE A 101 -4.63 -5.58 16.86
CA PHE A 101 -3.49 -5.37 17.74
C PHE A 101 -3.65 -4.09 18.57
N LEU A 102 -4.16 -3.02 17.99
CA LEU A 102 -4.44 -1.77 18.72
C LEU A 102 -5.45 -2.00 19.85
N TRP A 103 -6.50 -2.81 19.63
CA TRP A 103 -7.44 -3.19 20.69
C TRP A 103 -6.80 -4.06 21.78
N ALA A 104 -5.88 -4.92 21.38
CA ALA A 104 -5.16 -5.76 22.35
C ALA A 104 -4.21 -4.92 23.23
N GLU A 105 -3.54 -3.90 22.66
CA GLU A 105 -2.72 -2.96 23.43
C GLU A 105 -3.55 -2.11 24.41
N GLU A 106 -4.80 -1.80 24.06
CA GLU A 106 -5.76 -1.10 24.93
C GLU A 106 -6.39 -2.03 25.99
N GLY A 107 -6.06 -3.32 25.96
CA GLY A 107 -6.59 -4.32 26.93
C GLY A 107 -8.05 -4.70 26.68
N LEU A 108 -8.60 -4.40 25.51
CA LEU A 108 -9.99 -4.74 25.17
C LEU A 108 -10.17 -6.19 24.73
N CYS A 109 -9.13 -6.82 24.20
CA CYS A 109 -9.11 -8.23 23.79
C CYS A 109 -7.68 -8.79 23.83
N ASP A 110 -7.57 -10.11 23.68
CA ASP A 110 -6.28 -10.76 23.41
C ASP A 110 -5.77 -10.43 22.00
N LYS A 111 -4.44 -10.49 21.82
CA LYS A 111 -3.83 -10.34 20.49
C LYS A 111 -4.40 -11.39 19.54
N PRO A 112 -4.69 -11.02 18.27
CA PRO A 112 -5.22 -11.96 17.29
C PRO A 112 -4.25 -13.13 17.10
N SER A 113 -4.73 -14.34 17.00
CA SER A 113 -3.85 -15.50 16.80
C SER A 113 -3.18 -15.46 15.41
N LEU A 114 -1.97 -16.02 15.30
CA LEU A 114 -1.29 -16.14 14.00
C LEU A 114 -2.15 -16.91 12.99
N VAL A 115 -2.89 -17.92 13.45
CA VAL A 115 -3.80 -18.71 12.62
C VAL A 115 -4.97 -17.85 12.11
N GLU A 116 -5.56 -17.01 12.95
CA GLU A 116 -6.63 -16.07 12.59
C GLU A 116 -6.18 -15.15 11.46
N ILE A 117 -5.05 -14.46 11.64
CA ILE A 117 -4.52 -13.53 10.62
C ILE A 117 -4.21 -14.25 9.31
N THR A 118 -3.53 -15.40 9.40
CA THR A 118 -3.15 -16.19 8.23
C THR A 118 -4.37 -16.67 7.44
N LEU A 119 -5.38 -17.18 8.12
CA LEU A 119 -6.59 -17.65 7.45
C LEU A 119 -7.38 -16.52 6.81
N ILE A 120 -7.53 -15.38 7.48
CA ILE A 120 -8.17 -14.18 6.90
C ILE A 120 -7.42 -13.75 5.65
N ALA A 121 -6.09 -13.70 5.70
CA ALA A 121 -5.24 -13.32 4.57
C ALA A 121 -5.35 -14.30 3.39
N LEU A 122 -5.27 -15.59 3.66
CA LEU A 122 -5.38 -16.63 2.65
C LEU A 122 -6.76 -16.63 1.98
N CYS A 123 -7.83 -16.56 2.79
CA CYS A 123 -9.19 -16.54 2.24
C CYS A 123 -9.44 -15.32 1.38
N GLY A 124 -9.02 -14.13 1.86
CA GLY A 124 -9.15 -12.89 1.09
C GLY A 124 -8.35 -12.92 -0.21
N GLY A 125 -7.11 -13.37 -0.15
CA GLY A 125 -6.23 -13.44 -1.31
C GLY A 125 -6.70 -14.44 -2.36
N VAL A 126 -7.04 -15.67 -1.95
CA VAL A 126 -7.55 -16.70 -2.87
C VAL A 126 -8.87 -16.26 -3.50
N LEU A 127 -9.82 -15.71 -2.72
CA LEU A 127 -11.08 -15.19 -3.25
C LEU A 127 -10.84 -14.03 -4.23
N GLY A 128 -9.86 -13.14 -3.97
CA GLY A 128 -9.50 -12.05 -4.87
C GLY A 128 -9.11 -12.53 -6.26
N VAL A 129 -8.20 -13.51 -6.33
CA VAL A 129 -7.82 -14.15 -7.60
C VAL A 129 -9.01 -14.82 -8.26
N LEU A 130 -9.76 -15.67 -7.51
CA LEU A 130 -10.87 -16.44 -8.07
C LEU A 130 -12.01 -15.55 -8.59
N PHE A 131 -12.27 -14.40 -7.97
CA PHE A 131 -13.27 -13.44 -8.44
C PHE A 131 -12.82 -12.67 -9.69
N MET A 132 -11.50 -12.46 -9.85
CA MET A 132 -10.97 -11.75 -11.02
C MET A 132 -10.95 -12.65 -12.28
N VAL A 133 -10.67 -13.94 -12.17
CA VAL A 133 -10.52 -14.84 -13.33
C VAL A 133 -11.70 -14.77 -14.31
N PRO A 134 -12.98 -14.87 -13.88
CA PRO A 134 -14.12 -14.77 -14.82
C PRO A 134 -14.27 -13.39 -15.47
N LEU A 135 -13.68 -12.34 -14.88
CA LEU A 135 -13.73 -10.97 -15.41
C LEU A 135 -12.67 -10.72 -16.50
N ARG A 136 -11.62 -11.55 -16.57
CA ARG A 136 -10.48 -11.35 -17.47
C ARG A 136 -10.90 -11.13 -18.93
N ASN A 137 -11.72 -11.99 -19.47
CA ASN A 137 -12.13 -11.89 -20.87
C ASN A 137 -12.87 -10.57 -21.14
N ALA A 138 -13.75 -10.16 -20.22
CA ALA A 138 -14.51 -8.92 -20.34
C ALA A 138 -13.60 -7.69 -20.27
N LEU A 139 -12.74 -7.60 -19.24
CA LEU A 139 -11.99 -6.38 -18.92
C LEU A 139 -10.67 -6.27 -19.71
N ILE A 140 -9.93 -7.37 -19.87
CA ILE A 140 -8.58 -7.34 -20.45
C ILE A 140 -8.60 -7.58 -21.95
N VAL A 141 -9.47 -8.50 -22.43
CA VAL A 141 -9.51 -8.85 -23.85
C VAL A 141 -10.47 -7.96 -24.61
N LYS A 142 -11.77 -7.93 -24.22
CA LYS A 142 -12.79 -7.18 -24.96
C LYS A 142 -12.62 -5.67 -24.85
N GLU A 143 -12.22 -5.17 -23.67
CA GLU A 143 -12.02 -3.74 -23.42
C GLU A 143 -10.54 -3.33 -23.50
N HIS A 144 -9.71 -4.10 -24.24
CA HIS A 144 -8.27 -3.84 -24.35
C HIS A 144 -7.93 -2.40 -24.79
N ALA A 145 -8.70 -1.83 -25.70
CA ALA A 145 -8.46 -0.48 -26.23
C ALA A 145 -8.89 0.64 -25.27
N THR A 146 -9.80 0.36 -24.34
CA THR A 146 -10.36 1.33 -23.39
C THR A 146 -9.70 1.25 -22.02
N LEU A 147 -9.39 0.05 -21.56
CA LEU A 147 -8.71 -0.19 -20.29
C LEU A 147 -7.22 -0.44 -20.54
N LEU A 148 -6.44 0.60 -20.32
CA LEU A 148 -5.00 0.60 -20.63
C LEU A 148 -4.18 -0.18 -19.60
N TYR A 149 -4.64 -0.27 -18.34
CA TYR A 149 -3.89 -0.88 -17.24
C TYR A 149 -2.46 -0.30 -17.17
N PRO A 150 -2.30 0.96 -16.73
CA PRO A 150 -1.05 1.71 -16.92
C PRO A 150 0.20 1.00 -16.37
N GLU A 151 0.11 0.40 -15.19
CA GLU A 151 1.23 -0.29 -14.54
C GLU A 151 1.51 -1.63 -15.21
N GLY A 152 0.48 -2.39 -15.60
CA GLY A 152 0.63 -3.64 -16.34
C GLY A 152 1.25 -3.42 -17.72
N THR A 153 0.86 -2.34 -18.40
CA THR A 153 1.47 -1.94 -19.69
C THR A 153 2.93 -1.52 -19.48
N ALA A 154 3.20 -0.67 -18.50
CA ALA A 154 4.58 -0.27 -18.17
C ALA A 154 5.46 -1.47 -17.77
N CYS A 155 4.91 -2.44 -17.07
CA CYS A 155 5.61 -3.67 -16.71
C CYS A 155 5.95 -4.49 -17.96
N ALA A 156 5.02 -4.63 -18.91
CA ALA A 156 5.29 -5.29 -20.20
C ALA A 156 6.40 -4.56 -20.98
N ASP A 157 6.34 -3.22 -21.06
CA ASP A 157 7.35 -2.41 -21.72
C ASP A 157 8.74 -2.59 -21.10
N VAL A 158 8.82 -2.65 -19.76
CA VAL A 158 10.08 -2.90 -19.03
C VAL A 158 10.63 -4.30 -19.33
N LEU A 159 9.76 -5.31 -19.36
CA LEU A 159 10.16 -6.69 -19.70
C LEU A 159 10.67 -6.79 -21.15
N LEU A 160 10.01 -6.13 -22.10
CA LEU A 160 10.44 -6.04 -23.50
C LEU A 160 11.77 -5.30 -23.66
N ALA A 161 11.91 -4.14 -23.03
CA ALA A 161 13.16 -3.38 -23.04
C ALA A 161 14.32 -4.16 -22.41
N GLY A 162 14.02 -4.99 -21.43
CA GLY A 162 14.98 -5.90 -20.82
C GLY A 162 15.49 -6.97 -21.78
N GLU A 163 14.65 -7.48 -22.67
CA GLU A 163 15.07 -8.42 -23.75
C GLU A 163 16.09 -7.78 -24.70
N GLU A 164 15.94 -6.50 -24.98
CA GLU A 164 16.84 -5.73 -25.86
C GLU A 164 18.15 -5.27 -25.20
N GLY A 165 18.38 -5.59 -23.92
CA GLY A 165 19.63 -5.29 -23.21
C GLY A 165 19.66 -3.97 -22.44
N GLY A 166 18.52 -3.49 -21.95
CA GLY A 166 18.37 -2.21 -21.26
C GLY A 166 19.07 -2.10 -19.89
N ALA A 167 19.48 -0.85 -19.52
CA ALA A 167 20.20 -0.52 -18.29
C ALA A 167 19.33 -0.40 -17.03
N ASN A 168 18.03 -0.70 -17.12
CA ASN A 168 17.04 -0.39 -16.08
C ASN A 168 17.27 -1.15 -14.75
N ALA A 169 17.75 -2.40 -14.82
CA ALA A 169 18.05 -3.21 -13.63
C ALA A 169 19.12 -2.56 -12.74
N SER A 170 20.17 -1.98 -13.33
CA SER A 170 21.25 -1.35 -12.54
C SER A 170 20.76 -0.14 -11.75
N THR A 171 19.76 0.58 -12.26
CA THR A 171 19.15 1.75 -11.59
C THR A 171 18.40 1.32 -10.33
N VAL A 172 17.57 0.28 -10.42
CA VAL A 172 16.85 -0.28 -9.28
C VAL A 172 17.82 -0.82 -8.22
N PHE A 173 18.79 -1.63 -8.62
CA PHE A 173 19.80 -2.19 -7.69
C PHE A 173 20.66 -1.11 -7.04
N SER A 174 20.96 0.00 -7.75
CA SER A 174 21.65 1.14 -7.16
C SER A 174 20.84 1.82 -6.08
N GLY A 175 19.53 2.05 -6.32
CA GLY A 175 18.59 2.55 -5.31
C GLY A 175 18.51 1.62 -4.10
N MET A 176 18.40 0.32 -4.35
CA MET A 176 18.41 -0.71 -3.29
C MET A 176 19.69 -0.67 -2.46
N GLY A 177 20.86 -0.60 -3.09
CA GLY A 177 22.14 -0.56 -2.39
C GLY A 177 22.29 0.66 -1.50
N LEU A 178 21.96 1.83 -2.02
CA LEU A 178 22.00 3.07 -1.26
C LEU A 178 21.07 3.02 -0.04
N ALA A 179 19.82 2.67 -0.24
CA ALA A 179 18.83 2.64 0.84
C ALA A 179 19.19 1.64 1.94
N ALA A 180 19.78 0.49 1.58
CA ALA A 180 20.26 -0.46 2.56
C ALA A 180 21.34 0.12 3.48
N VAL A 181 22.34 0.80 2.89
CA VAL A 181 23.41 1.43 3.66
C VAL A 181 22.84 2.53 4.57
N PHE A 182 21.97 3.38 4.04
CA PHE A 182 21.40 4.51 4.79
C PHE A 182 20.53 4.03 5.95
N LYS A 183 19.60 3.10 5.70
CA LYS A 183 18.74 2.54 6.76
C LYS A 183 19.56 1.84 7.84
N PHE A 184 20.59 1.10 7.45
CA PHE A 184 21.48 0.45 8.40
C PHE A 184 22.29 1.44 9.24
N VAL A 185 22.75 2.55 8.65
CA VAL A 185 23.49 3.62 9.36
C VAL A 185 22.59 4.37 10.33
N VAL A 186 21.36 4.68 9.93
CA VAL A 186 20.40 5.46 10.74
C VAL A 186 19.81 4.60 11.85
N ASP A 187 19.21 3.45 11.53
CA ASP A 187 18.45 2.64 12.50
C ASP A 187 19.27 1.50 13.13
N GLY A 188 20.23 0.96 12.38
CA GLY A 188 21.09 -0.12 12.87
C GLY A 188 22.19 0.43 13.78
N LEU A 189 23.05 1.27 13.25
CA LEU A 189 24.18 1.85 13.97
C LEU A 189 23.79 3.07 14.82
N LYS A 190 22.70 3.76 14.47
CA LYS A 190 22.19 4.99 15.13
C LYS A 190 23.22 6.12 15.24
N VAL A 191 24.17 6.18 14.31
CA VAL A 191 25.20 7.24 14.27
C VAL A 191 24.66 8.57 13.73
N ILE A 192 23.51 8.56 13.08
CA ILE A 192 22.76 9.71 12.58
C ILE A 192 21.33 9.58 13.13
N PRO A 193 20.74 10.68 13.67
CA PRO A 193 19.37 10.61 14.16
C PRO A 193 18.39 10.32 13.01
N ALA A 194 17.33 9.58 13.33
CA ALA A 194 16.28 9.23 12.38
C ALA A 194 15.49 10.44 11.90
N ASP A 195 15.38 11.45 12.76
CA ASP A 195 14.70 12.72 12.50
C ASP A 195 15.60 13.90 12.85
N VAL A 196 15.42 14.98 12.10
CA VAL A 196 16.04 16.28 12.34
C VAL A 196 14.92 17.27 12.59
N SER A 197 14.87 17.87 13.75
CA SER A 197 13.79 18.78 14.11
C SER A 197 14.27 20.11 14.71
N ALA A 198 13.38 21.11 14.65
CA ALA A 198 13.53 22.41 15.26
C ALA A 198 12.23 22.83 15.93
N ALA A 199 12.26 22.95 17.25
CA ALA A 199 11.11 23.39 18.04
C ALA A 199 11.05 24.91 18.16
N PHE A 200 9.87 25.49 17.93
CA PHE A 200 9.57 26.91 18.12
C PHE A 200 8.94 27.12 19.51
N THR A 201 9.75 27.26 20.55
CA THR A 201 9.29 27.30 21.95
C THR A 201 8.26 28.39 22.23
N SER A 202 8.38 29.55 21.60
CA SER A 202 7.42 30.67 21.72
C SER A 202 6.08 30.38 21.07
N LEU A 203 6.07 29.65 19.93
CA LEU A 203 4.88 29.27 19.19
C LEU A 203 4.31 27.94 19.68
N LYS A 204 5.07 27.16 20.47
CA LYS A 204 4.69 25.79 20.86
C LYS A 204 4.55 24.79 19.69
N GLY A 205 5.05 25.16 18.52
CA GLY A 205 5.07 24.34 17.32
C GLY A 205 6.45 23.72 17.07
N GLU A 206 6.51 22.81 16.12
CA GLU A 206 7.74 22.12 15.72
C GLU A 206 7.73 21.84 14.22
N ILE A 207 8.91 21.87 13.59
CA ILE A 207 9.12 21.43 12.21
C ILE A 207 10.32 20.49 12.18
N GLY A 208 10.28 19.51 11.29
CA GLY A 208 11.38 18.57 11.14
C GLY A 208 11.22 17.71 9.90
N MET A 209 12.19 16.82 9.67
CA MET A 209 12.19 15.84 8.60
C MET A 209 12.77 14.51 9.09
N GLU A 210 12.25 13.41 8.63
CA GLU A 210 12.86 12.09 8.78
C GLU A 210 13.91 11.86 7.69
N VAL A 211 15.01 11.21 8.05
CA VAL A 211 16.16 10.99 7.16
C VAL A 211 16.07 9.58 6.56
N TYR A 212 15.00 9.33 5.76
CA TYR A 212 14.77 8.01 5.17
C TYR A 212 14.62 8.05 3.65
N PRO A 213 15.40 7.19 2.92
CA PRO A 213 15.35 7.11 1.46
C PRO A 213 13.96 6.75 0.91
N ALA A 214 13.21 5.86 1.59
CA ALA A 214 11.89 5.46 1.13
C ALA A 214 10.89 6.61 1.11
N LEU A 215 10.92 7.48 2.13
CA LEU A 215 10.02 8.63 2.20
C LEU A 215 10.30 9.65 1.10
N LEU A 216 11.59 9.89 0.81
CA LEU A 216 12.01 10.71 -0.33
C LEU A 216 11.51 10.09 -1.64
N GLY A 217 11.67 8.76 -1.78
CA GLY A 217 11.20 7.99 -2.93
C GLY A 217 9.67 8.04 -3.11
N VAL A 218 8.91 7.86 -2.04
CA VAL A 218 7.45 8.01 -2.04
C VAL A 218 7.06 9.40 -2.55
N GLY A 219 7.68 10.46 -2.03
CA GLY A 219 7.40 11.83 -2.45
C GLY A 219 7.66 12.07 -3.95
N TYR A 220 8.75 11.49 -4.47
CA TYR A 220 9.07 11.55 -5.89
C TYR A 220 8.02 10.81 -6.76
N ILE A 221 7.57 9.64 -6.33
CA ILE A 221 6.61 8.81 -7.06
C ILE A 221 5.20 9.40 -7.04
N VAL A 222 4.69 9.80 -5.87
CA VAL A 222 3.33 10.39 -5.74
C VAL A 222 3.23 11.78 -6.35
N GLY A 223 4.37 12.44 -6.52
CA GLY A 223 4.50 13.72 -7.20
C GLY A 223 4.21 14.95 -6.33
N PRO A 224 4.53 16.15 -6.85
CA PRO A 224 4.53 17.37 -6.07
C PRO A 224 3.15 17.79 -5.57
N ARG A 225 2.09 17.49 -6.32
CA ARG A 225 0.73 17.89 -5.95
C ARG A 225 0.25 17.16 -4.70
N VAL A 226 0.40 15.84 -4.65
CA VAL A 226 -0.02 15.02 -3.51
C VAL A 226 0.87 15.33 -2.29
N ALA A 227 2.19 15.34 -2.49
CA ALA A 227 3.16 15.66 -1.44
C ALA A 227 2.92 17.04 -0.79
N SER A 228 2.56 18.07 -1.60
CA SER A 228 2.26 19.41 -1.05
C SER A 228 1.00 19.43 -0.20
N PHE A 229 -0.07 18.73 -0.59
CA PHE A 229 -1.28 18.66 0.22
C PHE A 229 -1.06 17.90 1.54
N MET A 230 -0.26 16.84 1.53
CA MET A 230 0.15 16.14 2.75
C MET A 230 0.95 17.08 3.67
N PHE A 231 1.91 17.80 3.12
CA PHE A 231 2.72 18.72 3.91
C PHE A 231 1.91 19.90 4.48
N VAL A 232 0.97 20.46 3.70
CA VAL A 232 0.04 21.49 4.19
C VAL A 232 -0.82 20.98 5.34
N GLY A 233 -1.33 19.74 5.26
CA GLY A 233 -2.03 19.10 6.38
C GLY A 233 -1.20 19.08 7.66
N SER A 234 0.08 18.71 7.54
CA SER A 234 1.01 18.72 8.67
C SER A 234 1.29 20.13 9.20
N ILE A 235 1.46 21.12 8.34
CA ILE A 235 1.62 22.54 8.75
C ILE A 235 0.40 22.97 9.58
N VAL A 236 -0.80 22.68 9.11
CA VAL A 236 -2.03 23.00 9.86
C VAL A 236 -2.04 22.30 11.22
N GLY A 237 -1.68 21.04 11.30
CA GLY A 237 -1.61 20.31 12.57
C GLY A 237 -0.57 20.87 13.53
N TRP A 238 0.68 21.00 13.06
CA TRP A 238 1.83 21.26 13.92
C TRP A 238 2.14 22.73 14.16
N LEU A 239 1.82 23.62 13.22
CA LEU A 239 2.10 25.05 13.30
C LEU A 239 0.85 25.92 13.52
N VAL A 240 -0.36 25.33 13.47
CA VAL A 240 -1.60 26.06 13.76
C VAL A 240 -2.35 25.42 14.92
N ILE A 241 -2.79 24.16 14.79
CA ILE A 241 -3.67 23.51 15.79
C ILE A 241 -2.94 23.30 17.12
N ILE A 242 -1.70 22.73 17.11
CA ILE A 242 -0.93 22.52 18.34
C ILE A 242 -0.66 23.85 19.07
N PRO A 243 -0.14 24.91 18.41
CA PRO A 243 -0.03 26.23 19.03
C PRO A 243 -1.32 26.75 19.63
N MET A 244 -2.45 26.63 18.90
CA MET A 244 -3.74 27.08 19.42
C MET A 244 -4.16 26.32 20.69
N ILE A 245 -4.02 25.00 20.71
CA ILE A 245 -4.33 24.18 21.89
C ILE A 245 -3.45 24.62 23.08
N CYS A 246 -2.13 24.79 22.87
CA CYS A 246 -1.19 25.10 23.93
C CYS A 246 -1.31 26.54 24.45
N LEU A 247 -1.61 27.51 23.57
CA LEU A 247 -1.63 28.93 23.94
C LEU A 247 -2.98 29.36 24.54
N PHE A 248 -4.09 28.76 24.10
CA PHE A 248 -5.43 29.15 24.55
C PHE A 248 -6.00 28.25 25.63
N GLY A 249 -5.44 27.05 25.86
CA GLY A 249 -5.92 26.09 26.84
C GLY A 249 -4.84 25.54 27.80
N PRO A 250 -3.83 26.32 28.25
CA PRO A 250 -2.66 25.74 28.93
C PRO A 250 -3.01 25.01 30.22
N ASP A 251 -3.98 25.49 31.00
CA ASP A 251 -4.37 24.96 32.30
C ASP A 251 -5.61 24.06 32.25
N THR A 252 -6.10 23.77 31.04
CA THR A 252 -7.26 22.90 30.85
C THR A 252 -6.84 21.44 30.70
N TRP A 253 -7.72 20.55 31.17
CA TRP A 253 -7.69 19.14 30.84
C TRP A 253 -8.73 18.86 29.76
N LEU A 254 -8.35 18.13 28.74
CA LEU A 254 -9.22 17.73 27.65
C LEU A 254 -9.09 16.22 27.38
N TYR A 255 -10.20 15.50 27.37
CA TYR A 255 -10.21 14.10 26.94
C TYR A 255 -9.72 13.99 25.47
N PRO A 256 -8.83 13.06 25.09
CA PRO A 256 -8.48 11.79 25.77
C PRO A 256 -7.15 11.81 26.56
N ALA A 257 -6.65 12.95 26.99
CA ALA A 257 -5.52 12.95 27.91
C ALA A 257 -5.90 12.30 29.26
N ASP A 258 -4.90 11.82 30.00
CA ASP A 258 -5.12 11.18 31.30
C ASP A 258 -5.80 12.17 32.28
N PRO A 259 -6.75 11.70 33.11
CA PRO A 259 -7.48 12.59 34.01
C PRO A 259 -6.57 13.43 34.90
N GLY A 260 -6.77 14.73 34.88
CA GLY A 260 -5.99 15.69 35.67
C GLY A 260 -4.68 16.18 35.04
N VAL A 261 -4.26 15.64 33.90
CA VAL A 261 -3.08 16.12 33.17
C VAL A 261 -3.48 17.32 32.30
N THR A 262 -2.95 18.49 32.62
CA THR A 262 -3.20 19.71 31.81
C THR A 262 -2.41 19.71 30.51
N ILE A 263 -2.85 20.52 29.55
CA ILE A 263 -2.17 20.70 28.27
C ILE A 263 -0.72 21.16 28.46
N SER A 264 -0.47 22.07 29.41
CA SER A 264 0.90 22.51 29.74
C SER A 264 1.78 21.38 30.27
N GLN A 265 1.24 20.52 31.13
CA GLN A 265 1.95 19.36 31.64
C GLN A 265 2.24 18.35 30.55
N LEU A 266 1.27 18.09 29.68
CA LEU A 266 1.43 17.19 28.52
C LEU A 266 2.51 17.72 27.56
N TYR A 267 2.51 19.04 27.28
CA TYR A 267 3.53 19.66 26.44
C TYR A 267 4.92 19.64 27.11
N ALA A 268 5.00 19.86 28.42
CA ALA A 268 6.26 19.79 29.16
C ALA A 268 6.87 18.39 29.16
N ALA A 269 6.02 17.36 29.17
CA ALA A 269 6.46 15.96 29.17
C ALA A 269 6.98 15.47 27.81
N GLY A 270 6.38 15.91 26.69
CA GLY A 270 6.71 15.37 25.38
C GLY A 270 6.59 16.35 24.20
N GLY A 271 6.59 17.66 24.46
CA GLY A 271 6.58 18.68 23.41
C GLY A 271 5.35 18.67 22.52
N ALA A 272 5.52 19.16 21.29
CA ALA A 272 4.47 19.17 20.28
C ALA A 272 3.98 17.77 19.90
N ALA A 273 4.87 16.77 19.92
CA ALA A 273 4.55 15.38 19.60
C ALA A 273 3.53 14.78 20.58
N ALA A 274 3.59 15.10 21.89
CA ALA A 274 2.63 14.64 22.87
C ALA A 274 1.22 15.22 22.61
N ILE A 275 1.14 16.52 22.27
CA ILE A 275 -0.12 17.19 21.89
C ILE A 275 -0.68 16.57 20.58
N TRP A 276 0.18 16.35 19.59
CA TRP A 276 -0.21 15.69 18.35
C TRP A 276 -0.83 14.31 18.63
N SER A 277 -0.16 13.46 19.41
CA SER A 277 -0.62 12.08 19.65
C SER A 277 -1.95 11.99 20.39
N LYS A 278 -2.21 12.91 21.33
CA LYS A 278 -3.43 12.91 22.15
C LYS A 278 -4.61 13.65 21.50
N TYR A 279 -4.37 14.65 20.64
CA TYR A 279 -5.43 15.51 20.09
C TYR A 279 -5.45 15.56 18.56
N VAL A 280 -4.36 16.00 17.93
CA VAL A 280 -4.35 16.26 16.48
C VAL A 280 -4.55 14.98 15.67
N LYS A 281 -4.06 13.85 16.17
CA LYS A 281 -4.25 12.54 15.56
C LYS A 281 -5.73 12.18 15.42
N TYR A 282 -6.58 12.47 16.42
CA TYR A 282 -8.04 12.24 16.34
C TYR A 282 -8.73 13.20 15.37
N ILE A 283 -8.25 14.45 15.29
CA ILE A 283 -8.72 15.41 14.28
C ILE A 283 -8.37 14.88 12.88
N GLY A 284 -7.13 14.45 12.68
CA GLY A 284 -6.68 13.82 11.44
C GLY A 284 -7.48 12.58 11.06
N ALA A 285 -7.77 11.71 12.04
CA ALA A 285 -8.56 10.51 11.84
C ALA A 285 -10.00 10.84 11.40
N GLY A 286 -10.66 11.84 12.04
CA GLY A 286 -11.97 12.34 11.61
C GLY A 286 -11.95 12.89 10.18
N ALA A 287 -10.89 13.62 9.82
CA ALA A 287 -10.71 14.14 8.47
C ALA A 287 -10.50 13.02 7.43
N ILE A 288 -9.70 11.98 7.75
CA ILE A 288 -9.48 10.82 6.87
C ILE A 288 -10.81 10.06 6.68
N ALA A 289 -11.56 9.81 7.76
CA ALA A 289 -12.85 9.12 7.69
C ALA A 289 -13.82 9.85 6.74
N THR A 290 -13.94 11.16 6.92
CA THR A 290 -14.79 12.01 6.09
C THR A 290 -14.30 12.05 4.63
N GLY A 291 -13.01 12.20 4.41
CA GLY A 291 -12.40 12.15 3.08
C GLY A 291 -12.64 10.82 2.37
N GLY A 292 -12.55 9.70 3.11
CA GLY A 292 -12.87 8.37 2.60
C GLY A 292 -14.34 8.24 2.20
N ILE A 293 -15.27 8.72 3.03
CA ILE A 293 -16.72 8.72 2.73
C ILE A 293 -17.02 9.62 1.53
N ILE A 294 -16.45 10.82 1.46
CA ILE A 294 -16.62 11.73 0.33
C ILE A 294 -16.08 11.09 -0.95
N SER A 295 -14.89 10.48 -0.90
CA SER A 295 -14.30 9.76 -2.04
C SER A 295 -15.20 8.62 -2.51
N LEU A 296 -15.75 7.84 -1.58
CA LEU A 296 -16.70 6.77 -1.87
C LEU A 296 -17.95 7.32 -2.56
N ILE A 297 -18.58 8.37 -2.00
CA ILE A 297 -19.79 8.98 -2.58
C ILE A 297 -19.51 9.47 -4.01
N LYS A 298 -18.38 10.13 -4.24
CA LYS A 298 -17.97 10.60 -5.57
C LYS A 298 -17.71 9.47 -6.55
N SER A 299 -17.16 8.36 -6.08
CA SER A 299 -16.86 7.19 -6.90
C SER A 299 -18.09 6.30 -7.13
N MET A 300 -19.15 6.43 -6.34
CA MET A 300 -20.32 5.56 -6.38
C MET A 300 -20.98 5.47 -7.78
N PRO A 301 -21.21 6.57 -8.52
CA PRO A 301 -21.75 6.47 -9.88
C PRO A 301 -20.87 5.65 -10.81
N LEU A 302 -19.54 5.84 -10.72
CA LEU A 302 -18.56 5.08 -11.49
C LEU A 302 -18.54 3.61 -11.06
N ILE A 303 -18.58 3.34 -9.76
CA ILE A 303 -18.62 1.99 -9.18
C ILE A 303 -19.84 1.22 -9.73
N ILE A 304 -21.03 1.82 -9.65
CA ILE A 304 -22.28 1.20 -10.12
C ILE A 304 -22.26 0.99 -11.63
N SER A 305 -21.85 1.99 -12.41
CA SER A 305 -21.76 1.86 -13.88
C SER A 305 -20.75 0.80 -14.28
N THR A 306 -19.58 0.78 -13.63
CA THR A 306 -18.52 -0.20 -13.84
C THR A 306 -19.00 -1.62 -13.60
N PHE A 307 -19.65 -1.87 -12.47
CA PHE A 307 -20.21 -3.17 -12.14
C PHE A 307 -21.25 -3.61 -13.18
N ARG A 308 -22.20 -2.71 -13.53
CA ARG A 308 -23.22 -2.99 -14.54
C ARG A 308 -22.63 -3.30 -15.89
N ASP A 309 -21.62 -2.56 -16.33
CA ASP A 309 -20.99 -2.74 -17.63
C ASP A 309 -20.16 -4.04 -17.67
N SER A 310 -19.46 -4.37 -16.58
CA SER A 310 -18.78 -5.67 -16.44
C SER A 310 -19.75 -6.85 -16.50
N MET A 311 -20.90 -6.74 -15.82
CA MET A 311 -21.94 -7.78 -15.88
C MET A 311 -22.56 -7.94 -17.27
N LYS A 312 -22.72 -6.85 -18.02
CA LYS A 312 -23.18 -6.91 -19.42
C LYS A 312 -22.14 -7.59 -20.32
N SER A 313 -20.86 -7.26 -20.16
CA SER A 313 -19.76 -7.86 -20.94
C SER A 313 -19.65 -9.37 -20.69
N MET A 314 -19.87 -9.84 -19.45
CA MET A 314 -19.89 -11.27 -19.12
C MET A 314 -21.02 -12.01 -19.81
N LYS A 315 -22.22 -11.42 -19.93
CA LYS A 315 -23.38 -12.04 -20.60
C LYS A 315 -23.16 -12.27 -22.11
N GLY A 316 -22.20 -11.57 -22.74
CA GLY A 316 -21.87 -11.71 -24.15
C GLY A 316 -21.15 -13.01 -24.55
N GLY A 317 -21.06 -13.99 -23.68
CA GLY A 317 -20.46 -15.31 -23.91
C GLY A 317 -18.94 -15.31 -23.86
N SER A 318 -18.35 -16.28 -23.19
CA SER A 318 -16.92 -16.57 -23.25
C SER A 318 -16.62 -17.25 -24.59
N VAL A 319 -15.78 -16.63 -25.41
CA VAL A 319 -15.22 -17.30 -26.58
C VAL A 319 -14.27 -18.38 -26.03
N LYS A 320 -14.63 -19.65 -26.16
CA LYS A 320 -13.70 -20.76 -25.90
C LYS A 320 -12.66 -20.77 -27.02
N GLY A 321 -11.62 -19.98 -26.87
CA GLY A 321 -10.46 -20.03 -27.75
C GLY A 321 -9.70 -21.34 -27.55
N THR A 322 -9.18 -21.90 -28.64
CA THR A 322 -8.31 -23.09 -28.62
C THR A 322 -6.86 -22.72 -28.38
N ALA A 323 -6.54 -21.43 -28.50
CA ALA A 323 -5.17 -20.91 -28.38
C ALA A 323 -4.66 -20.97 -26.93
N ARG A 324 -3.35 -21.07 -26.77
CA ARG A 324 -2.67 -21.06 -25.46
C ARG A 324 -3.02 -19.80 -24.65
N THR A 325 -3.05 -18.66 -25.32
CA THR A 325 -3.32 -17.33 -24.75
C THR A 325 -4.79 -17.11 -24.33
N ASP A 326 -5.69 -18.04 -24.63
CA ASP A 326 -7.11 -17.97 -24.25
C ASP A 326 -7.47 -18.92 -23.10
N ARG A 327 -6.52 -19.72 -22.62
CA ARG A 327 -6.77 -20.75 -21.61
C ARG A 327 -6.74 -20.14 -20.21
N ASP A 328 -7.92 -20.01 -19.59
CA ASP A 328 -8.11 -19.64 -18.18
C ASP A 328 -8.25 -20.89 -17.29
N LEU A 329 -8.24 -20.68 -15.97
CA LEU A 329 -8.62 -21.69 -15.00
C LEU A 329 -10.04 -22.19 -15.27
N PRO A 330 -10.30 -23.51 -15.15
CA PRO A 330 -11.64 -24.06 -15.37
C PRO A 330 -12.67 -23.46 -14.40
N MET A 331 -13.87 -23.12 -14.89
CA MET A 331 -14.93 -22.52 -14.08
C MET A 331 -15.31 -23.40 -12.87
N ASN A 332 -15.28 -24.73 -13.04
CA ASN A 332 -15.55 -25.66 -11.93
C ASN A 332 -14.51 -25.51 -10.80
N PHE A 333 -13.23 -25.32 -11.13
CA PHE A 333 -12.19 -25.09 -10.15
C PHE A 333 -12.44 -23.77 -9.39
N ILE A 334 -12.83 -22.72 -10.11
CA ILE A 334 -13.15 -21.41 -9.52
C ILE A 334 -14.32 -21.52 -8.54
N LEU A 335 -15.42 -22.15 -8.96
CA LEU A 335 -16.62 -22.30 -8.12
C LEU A 335 -16.34 -23.16 -6.88
N ILE A 336 -15.64 -24.30 -7.03
CA ILE A 336 -15.25 -25.15 -5.91
C ILE A 336 -14.33 -24.37 -4.95
N GLY A 337 -13.36 -23.62 -5.48
CA GLY A 337 -12.46 -22.81 -4.68
C GLY A 337 -13.20 -21.72 -3.89
N ILE A 338 -14.14 -21.01 -4.51
CA ILE A 338 -14.96 -20.00 -3.82
C ILE A 338 -15.77 -20.65 -2.70
N VAL A 339 -16.47 -21.75 -2.98
CA VAL A 339 -17.26 -22.46 -1.95
C VAL A 339 -16.37 -22.94 -0.82
N ALA A 340 -15.20 -23.51 -1.12
CA ALA A 340 -14.26 -23.97 -0.11
C ALA A 340 -13.79 -22.83 0.80
N MET A 341 -13.44 -21.67 0.23
CA MET A 341 -13.00 -20.50 1.03
C MET A 341 -14.14 -19.95 1.90
N VAL A 342 -15.35 -19.89 1.38
CA VAL A 342 -16.54 -19.45 2.15
C VAL A 342 -16.83 -20.40 3.30
N VAL A 343 -16.73 -21.71 3.07
CA VAL A 343 -16.88 -22.72 4.12
C VAL A 343 -15.80 -22.59 5.18
N ILE A 344 -14.54 -22.35 4.79
CA ILE A 344 -13.45 -22.11 5.74
C ILE A 344 -13.73 -20.87 6.59
N ILE A 345 -14.13 -19.76 5.96
CA ILE A 345 -14.44 -18.50 6.67
C ILE A 345 -15.54 -18.69 7.71
N TRP A 346 -16.56 -19.48 7.38
CA TRP A 346 -17.67 -19.71 8.27
C TRP A 346 -17.42 -20.80 9.32
N ALA A 347 -16.81 -21.93 8.91
CA ALA A 347 -16.73 -23.13 9.75
C ALA A 347 -15.52 -23.15 10.69
N VAL A 348 -14.47 -22.37 10.40
CA VAL A 348 -13.25 -22.36 11.23
C VAL A 348 -13.41 -21.38 12.40
N PRO A 349 -13.43 -21.84 13.65
CA PRO A 349 -13.67 -20.99 14.83
C PRO A 349 -12.62 -19.87 15.03
N ALA A 350 -11.43 -20.02 14.42
CA ALA A 350 -10.39 -19.01 14.49
C ALA A 350 -10.75 -17.71 13.73
N ILE A 351 -11.73 -17.76 12.81
CA ILE A 351 -12.21 -16.58 12.10
C ILE A 351 -13.54 -16.14 12.74
N PRO A 352 -13.62 -14.95 13.36
CA PRO A 352 -14.81 -14.52 14.09
C PRO A 352 -15.93 -14.05 13.16
N VAL A 353 -16.28 -14.85 12.16
CA VAL A 353 -17.28 -14.50 11.13
C VAL A 353 -18.45 -15.48 11.18
N ASN A 354 -19.65 -14.94 11.35
CA ASN A 354 -20.90 -15.71 11.31
C ASN A 354 -21.37 -15.96 9.87
N PRO A 355 -22.40 -16.80 9.62
CA PRO A 355 -22.92 -17.09 8.27
C PRO A 355 -23.34 -15.83 7.49
N LEU A 356 -23.89 -14.83 8.18
CA LEU A 356 -24.29 -13.56 7.58
C LEU A 356 -23.06 -12.77 7.12
N GLY A 357 -22.00 -12.75 7.93
CA GLY A 357 -20.71 -12.16 7.55
C GLY A 357 -20.05 -12.86 6.36
N ALA A 358 -20.11 -14.18 6.30
CA ALA A 358 -19.63 -14.95 5.14
C ALA A 358 -20.40 -14.60 3.86
N LEU A 359 -21.71 -14.43 3.95
CA LEU A 359 -22.55 -13.96 2.85
C LEU A 359 -22.16 -12.55 2.38
N LEU A 360 -21.92 -11.63 3.33
CA LEU A 360 -21.46 -10.28 3.01
C LEU A 360 -20.11 -10.32 2.28
N ILE A 361 -19.19 -11.18 2.69
CA ILE A 361 -17.88 -11.36 2.03
C ILE A 361 -18.07 -11.77 0.56
N VAL A 362 -18.97 -12.71 0.27
CA VAL A 362 -19.21 -13.14 -1.12
C VAL A 362 -19.78 -12.01 -1.96
N ILE A 363 -20.82 -11.32 -1.45
CA ILE A 363 -21.52 -10.27 -2.19
C ILE A 363 -20.60 -9.06 -2.42
N PHE A 364 -20.05 -8.49 -1.35
CA PHE A 364 -19.20 -7.31 -1.45
C PHE A 364 -17.81 -7.65 -1.99
N GLY A 365 -17.30 -8.85 -1.71
CA GLY A 365 -16.03 -9.31 -2.28
C GLY A 365 -16.08 -9.35 -3.80
N PHE A 366 -17.09 -10.00 -4.40
CA PHE A 366 -17.25 -10.02 -5.85
C PHE A 366 -17.55 -8.64 -6.44
N PHE A 367 -18.37 -7.84 -5.75
CA PHE A 367 -18.68 -6.47 -6.16
C PHE A 367 -17.40 -5.62 -6.21
N PHE A 368 -16.62 -5.59 -5.12
CA PHE A 368 -15.41 -4.78 -5.07
C PHE A 368 -14.24 -5.35 -5.88
N ALA A 369 -14.16 -6.67 -6.05
CA ALA A 369 -13.22 -7.26 -7.01
C ALA A 369 -13.48 -6.74 -8.43
N THR A 370 -14.75 -6.72 -8.86
CA THR A 370 -15.14 -6.21 -10.19
C THR A 370 -14.84 -4.73 -10.35
N VAL A 371 -15.15 -3.93 -9.34
CA VAL A 371 -14.91 -2.48 -9.34
C VAL A 371 -13.42 -2.19 -9.35
N SER A 372 -12.67 -2.81 -8.45
CA SER A 372 -11.22 -2.64 -8.31
C SER A 372 -10.51 -2.98 -9.62
N SER A 373 -10.78 -4.16 -10.19
CA SER A 373 -10.15 -4.62 -11.43
C SER A 373 -10.38 -3.66 -12.60
N ARG A 374 -11.57 -3.08 -12.72
CA ARG A 374 -11.85 -2.12 -13.78
C ARG A 374 -11.25 -0.73 -13.50
N MET A 375 -11.35 -0.25 -12.26
CA MET A 375 -10.78 1.05 -11.88
C MET A 375 -9.27 1.07 -12.09
N VAL A 376 -8.59 0.00 -11.69
CA VAL A 376 -7.15 -0.16 -11.90
C VAL A 376 -6.80 -0.12 -13.39
N GLY A 377 -7.66 -0.64 -14.25
CA GLY A 377 -7.50 -0.55 -15.72
C GLY A 377 -7.53 0.88 -16.26
N MET A 378 -8.20 1.80 -15.55
CA MET A 378 -8.31 3.21 -15.93
C MET A 378 -7.25 4.10 -15.27
N ILE A 379 -6.97 3.88 -13.98
CA ILE A 379 -6.21 4.83 -13.15
C ILE A 379 -4.92 4.25 -12.53
N GLY A 380 -4.65 2.96 -12.70
CA GLY A 380 -3.51 2.24 -12.10
C GLY A 380 -3.79 1.73 -10.69
N SER A 381 -2.98 0.75 -10.23
CA SER A 381 -3.09 0.15 -8.90
C SER A 381 -2.78 1.13 -7.77
N SER A 382 -1.80 1.99 -7.96
CA SER A 382 -1.39 2.99 -6.97
C SER A 382 -2.48 4.02 -6.63
N ASN A 383 -3.45 4.20 -7.53
CA ASN A 383 -4.60 5.09 -7.35
C ASN A 383 -5.91 4.35 -7.04
N ASN A 384 -5.86 3.04 -6.84
CA ASN A 384 -7.03 2.23 -6.52
C ASN A 384 -7.60 2.62 -5.15
N PRO A 385 -8.89 3.00 -5.05
CA PRO A 385 -9.48 3.46 -3.79
C PRO A 385 -9.82 2.29 -2.84
N VAL A 386 -8.87 1.39 -2.59
CA VAL A 386 -9.04 0.21 -1.71
C VAL A 386 -9.47 0.63 -0.30
N SER A 387 -8.88 1.71 0.24
CA SER A 387 -9.27 2.23 1.55
C SER A 387 -10.73 2.72 1.58
N GLY A 388 -11.22 3.37 0.51
CA GLY A 388 -12.62 3.77 0.38
C GLY A 388 -13.57 2.57 0.33
N MET A 389 -13.20 1.53 -0.41
CA MET A 389 -13.96 0.28 -0.47
C MET A 389 -13.97 -0.44 0.89
N ALA A 390 -12.85 -0.45 1.61
CA ALA A 390 -12.76 -1.00 2.96
C ALA A 390 -13.64 -0.22 3.96
N ILE A 391 -13.64 1.11 3.91
CA ILE A 391 -14.51 1.97 4.73
C ILE A 391 -15.98 1.64 4.48
N ALA A 392 -16.39 1.57 3.20
CA ALA A 392 -17.77 1.23 2.84
C ALA A 392 -18.17 -0.14 3.39
N THR A 393 -17.29 -1.13 3.22
CA THR A 393 -17.49 -2.47 3.75
C THR A 393 -17.66 -2.46 5.26
N LEU A 394 -16.75 -1.79 5.98
CA LEU A 394 -16.79 -1.74 7.45
C LEU A 394 -18.03 -1.01 7.96
N LEU A 395 -18.43 0.10 7.36
CA LEU A 395 -19.67 0.78 7.72
C LEU A 395 -20.88 -0.14 7.61
N ILE A 396 -21.04 -0.81 6.48
CA ILE A 396 -22.17 -1.69 6.22
C ILE A 396 -22.10 -2.95 7.10
N SER A 397 -20.95 -3.63 7.11
CA SER A 397 -20.80 -4.88 7.87
C SER A 397 -20.95 -4.66 9.36
N THR A 398 -20.41 -3.56 9.93
CA THR A 398 -20.53 -3.24 11.34
C THR A 398 -21.99 -2.98 11.73
N ILE A 399 -22.75 -2.22 10.89
CA ILE A 399 -24.19 -1.98 11.13
C ILE A 399 -24.95 -3.32 11.07
N VAL A 400 -24.68 -4.17 10.09
CA VAL A 400 -25.34 -5.47 9.90
C VAL A 400 -25.02 -6.41 11.06
N ILE A 401 -23.77 -6.53 11.47
CA ILE A 401 -23.33 -7.35 12.59
C ILE A 401 -23.95 -6.87 13.90
N LYS A 402 -23.96 -5.55 14.16
CA LYS A 402 -24.62 -4.97 15.31
C LYS A 402 -26.14 -5.28 15.33
N SER A 403 -26.79 -5.15 14.17
CA SER A 403 -28.23 -5.43 14.03
C SER A 403 -28.56 -6.92 14.20
N SER A 404 -27.61 -7.83 13.95
CA SER A 404 -27.75 -9.27 14.20
C SER A 404 -27.57 -9.68 15.66
N GLY A 405 -27.33 -8.71 16.55
CA GLY A 405 -27.16 -8.93 17.99
C GLY A 405 -25.72 -9.19 18.45
N GLN A 406 -24.73 -9.20 17.54
CA GLN A 406 -23.31 -9.24 17.92
C GLN A 406 -22.82 -7.83 18.23
N THR A 407 -22.62 -7.56 19.52
CA THR A 407 -22.19 -6.25 20.04
C THR A 407 -20.87 -6.39 20.83
N GLY A 408 -20.31 -5.26 21.25
CA GLY A 408 -19.04 -5.25 22.00
C GLY A 408 -17.86 -5.71 21.16
N ILE A 409 -16.81 -6.23 21.83
CA ILE A 409 -15.54 -6.58 21.20
C ILE A 409 -15.66 -7.70 20.16
N ASP A 410 -16.53 -8.69 20.38
CA ASP A 410 -16.72 -9.80 19.45
C ASP A 410 -17.34 -9.31 18.15
N GLY A 411 -18.32 -8.40 18.22
CA GLY A 411 -18.88 -7.74 17.05
C GLY A 411 -17.85 -6.87 16.30
N MET A 412 -16.99 -6.16 17.04
CA MET A 412 -15.91 -5.37 16.48
C MET A 412 -14.87 -6.24 15.75
N LYS A 413 -14.45 -7.34 16.35
CA LYS A 413 -13.55 -8.33 15.73
C LYS A 413 -14.15 -8.93 14.49
N ALA A 414 -15.43 -9.32 14.52
CA ALA A 414 -16.15 -9.85 13.36
C ALA A 414 -16.20 -8.83 12.21
N ALA A 415 -16.50 -7.56 12.49
CA ALA A 415 -16.53 -6.51 11.49
C ALA A 415 -15.15 -6.29 10.83
N ILE A 416 -14.07 -6.23 11.62
CA ILE A 416 -12.70 -6.10 11.10
C ILE A 416 -12.31 -7.33 10.27
N ALA A 417 -12.65 -8.54 10.70
CA ALA A 417 -12.36 -9.75 9.93
C ALA A 417 -13.05 -9.72 8.54
N ILE A 418 -14.34 -9.37 8.49
CA ILE A 418 -15.07 -9.19 7.23
C ILE A 418 -14.43 -8.11 6.37
N GLY A 419 -14.15 -6.94 6.95
CA GLY A 419 -13.50 -5.83 6.27
C GLY A 419 -12.12 -6.20 5.74
N SER A 420 -11.34 -6.98 6.48
CA SER A 420 -10.01 -7.45 6.08
C SER A 420 -10.08 -8.39 4.87
N VAL A 421 -10.96 -9.37 4.89
CA VAL A 421 -11.15 -10.29 3.75
C VAL A 421 -11.51 -9.51 2.50
N ILE A 422 -12.48 -8.59 2.58
CA ILE A 422 -12.94 -7.82 1.41
C ILE A 422 -11.88 -6.80 0.94
N CYS A 423 -11.14 -6.19 1.85
CA CYS A 423 -10.03 -5.30 1.51
C CYS A 423 -8.94 -6.02 0.73
N ILE A 424 -8.57 -7.22 1.17
CA ILE A 424 -7.60 -8.08 0.49
C ILE A 424 -8.14 -8.54 -0.87
N ILE A 425 -9.42 -8.94 -0.95
CA ILE A 425 -10.06 -9.28 -2.23
C ILE A 425 -9.93 -8.14 -3.24
N ALA A 426 -10.26 -6.92 -2.82
CA ALA A 426 -10.21 -5.75 -3.69
C ALA A 426 -8.78 -5.42 -4.15
N ALA A 427 -7.81 -5.51 -3.25
CA ALA A 427 -6.40 -5.27 -3.56
C ALA A 427 -5.87 -6.33 -4.56
N ILE A 428 -6.06 -7.61 -4.25
CA ILE A 428 -5.60 -8.73 -5.10
C ILE A 428 -6.30 -8.74 -6.46
N ALA A 429 -7.61 -8.51 -6.53
CA ALA A 429 -8.31 -8.49 -7.81
C ALA A 429 -7.82 -7.35 -8.73
N GLY A 430 -7.50 -6.20 -8.15
CA GLY A 430 -6.89 -5.08 -8.86
C GLY A 430 -5.52 -5.45 -9.42
N ASP A 431 -4.63 -5.98 -8.60
CA ASP A 431 -3.27 -6.37 -8.97
C ASP A 431 -3.27 -7.51 -10.02
N THR A 432 -4.02 -8.59 -9.77
CA THR A 432 -4.20 -9.69 -10.71
C THR A 432 -4.64 -9.18 -12.10
N SER A 433 -5.48 -8.13 -12.16
CA SER A 433 -5.90 -7.54 -13.43
C SER A 433 -4.77 -6.83 -14.17
N GLN A 434 -3.86 -6.15 -13.46
CA GLN A 434 -2.65 -5.55 -14.03
C GLN A 434 -1.71 -6.63 -14.58
N ASP A 435 -1.48 -7.67 -13.82
CA ASP A 435 -0.57 -8.76 -14.18
C ASP A 435 -1.07 -9.57 -15.37
N LEU A 436 -2.37 -9.85 -15.41
CA LEU A 436 -3.00 -10.49 -16.57
C LEU A 436 -2.97 -9.59 -17.81
N LYS A 437 -2.96 -8.26 -17.66
CA LYS A 437 -2.73 -7.34 -18.79
C LYS A 437 -1.29 -7.41 -19.27
N THR A 438 -0.31 -7.40 -18.36
CA THR A 438 1.10 -7.61 -18.70
C THR A 438 1.28 -8.88 -19.52
N GLY A 439 0.74 -10.01 -19.04
CA GLY A 439 0.80 -11.27 -19.75
C GLY A 439 0.05 -11.28 -21.07
N TYR A 440 -1.09 -10.61 -21.17
CA TYR A 440 -1.82 -10.44 -22.43
C TYR A 440 -0.98 -9.74 -23.49
N LEU A 441 -0.26 -8.68 -23.12
CA LEU A 441 0.65 -7.94 -24.01
C LEU A 441 1.85 -8.77 -24.44
N LEU A 442 2.42 -9.54 -23.52
CA LEU A 442 3.58 -10.41 -23.77
C LEU A 442 3.22 -11.72 -24.48
N GLY A 443 1.97 -12.15 -24.41
CA GLY A 443 1.51 -13.45 -24.92
C GLY A 443 1.76 -14.60 -23.94
N ALA A 444 1.66 -14.37 -22.65
CA ALA A 444 1.70 -15.39 -21.61
C ALA A 444 0.41 -16.24 -21.61
N THR A 445 0.47 -17.42 -20.98
CA THR A 445 -0.70 -18.29 -20.77
C THR A 445 -1.46 -17.81 -19.53
N PRO A 446 -2.72 -17.33 -19.66
CA PRO A 446 -3.46 -16.79 -18.53
C PRO A 446 -3.61 -17.79 -17.37
N LYS A 447 -3.91 -19.05 -17.66
CA LYS A 447 -3.99 -20.11 -16.66
C LYS A 447 -2.69 -20.22 -15.83
N THR A 448 -1.53 -20.09 -16.46
CA THR A 448 -0.22 -20.16 -15.79
C THR A 448 -0.02 -18.97 -14.85
N GLN A 449 -0.39 -17.76 -15.29
CA GLN A 449 -0.36 -16.57 -14.43
C GLN A 449 -1.35 -16.68 -13.26
N GLN A 450 -2.58 -17.11 -13.51
CA GLN A 450 -3.60 -17.30 -12.47
C GLN A 450 -3.16 -18.30 -11.39
N ILE A 451 -2.44 -19.37 -11.78
CA ILE A 451 -1.81 -20.30 -10.82
C ILE A 451 -0.67 -19.58 -10.09
N GLY A 452 0.13 -18.78 -10.79
CA GLY A 452 1.18 -17.96 -10.20
C GLY A 452 0.66 -17.00 -9.13
N GLU A 453 -0.46 -16.30 -9.41
CA GLU A 453 -1.17 -15.45 -8.45
C GLU A 453 -1.55 -16.23 -7.17
N LEU A 454 -2.16 -17.41 -7.35
CA LEU A 454 -2.52 -18.26 -6.20
C LEU A 454 -1.29 -18.69 -5.39
N ILE A 455 -0.17 -19.01 -6.05
CA ILE A 455 1.09 -19.34 -5.37
C ILE A 455 1.60 -18.13 -4.58
N GLY A 456 1.61 -16.94 -5.18
CA GLY A 456 2.06 -15.71 -4.53
C GLY A 456 1.19 -15.34 -3.32
N VAL A 457 -0.12 -15.45 -3.48
CA VAL A 457 -1.10 -15.25 -2.40
C VAL A 457 -0.88 -16.22 -1.24
N VAL A 458 -0.68 -17.52 -1.52
CA VAL A 458 -0.43 -18.52 -0.48
C VAL A 458 0.89 -18.23 0.24
N ALA A 459 1.95 -17.94 -0.50
CA ALA A 459 3.26 -17.64 0.08
C ALA A 459 3.22 -16.41 1.00
N SER A 460 2.64 -15.32 0.51
CA SER A 460 2.53 -14.08 1.30
C SER A 460 1.50 -14.20 2.44
N GLY A 461 0.37 -14.89 2.22
CA GLY A 461 -0.64 -15.13 3.24
C GLY A 461 -0.10 -15.91 4.44
N LEU A 462 0.79 -16.88 4.20
CA LEU A 462 1.49 -17.60 5.28
C LEU A 462 2.52 -16.72 6.00
N ALA A 463 3.12 -15.77 5.31
CA ALA A 463 4.17 -14.91 5.86
C ALA A 463 3.63 -13.67 6.57
N ILE A 464 2.51 -13.08 6.10
CA ILE A 464 2.03 -11.77 6.54
C ILE A 464 1.70 -11.73 8.03
N GLY A 465 1.13 -12.82 8.57
CA GLY A 465 0.87 -12.92 10.00
C GLY A 465 2.13 -12.77 10.84
N GLY A 466 3.20 -13.48 10.45
CA GLY A 466 4.51 -13.35 11.09
C GLY A 466 5.11 -11.94 10.96
N VAL A 467 4.94 -11.30 9.81
CA VAL A 467 5.40 -9.92 9.58
C VAL A 467 4.65 -8.95 10.50
N LEU A 468 3.32 -9.04 10.60
CA LEU A 468 2.54 -8.18 11.47
C LEU A 468 2.92 -8.37 12.95
N TYR A 469 3.10 -9.60 13.40
CA TYR A 469 3.57 -9.89 14.75
C TYR A 469 4.97 -9.35 15.03
N LEU A 470 5.87 -9.47 14.05
CA LEU A 470 7.24 -8.96 14.16
C LEU A 470 7.26 -7.43 14.30
N LEU A 471 6.47 -6.74 13.50
CA LEU A 471 6.39 -5.28 13.53
C LEU A 471 5.77 -4.76 14.83
N ASP A 472 4.72 -5.44 15.30
CA ASP A 472 4.10 -5.16 16.59
C ASP A 472 5.08 -5.37 17.77
N ALA A 473 5.79 -6.50 17.78
CA ALA A 473 6.76 -6.82 18.84
C ALA A 473 7.97 -5.87 18.83
N ALA A 474 8.37 -5.35 17.66
CA ALA A 474 9.51 -4.46 17.55
C ALA A 474 9.20 -3.01 17.95
N TRP A 475 8.03 -2.49 17.58
CA TRP A 475 7.71 -1.05 17.73
C TRP A 475 6.31 -0.75 18.26
N GLY A 476 5.40 -1.73 18.31
CA GLY A 476 3.98 -1.50 18.56
C GLY A 476 3.29 -0.71 17.42
N TYR A 477 1.97 -0.82 17.33
CA TYR A 477 1.19 -0.04 16.36
C TYR A 477 0.69 1.27 16.98
N GLY A 478 0.46 2.25 16.11
CA GLY A 478 -0.08 3.56 16.53
C GLY A 478 0.96 4.53 17.09
N GLY A 479 2.21 4.09 17.28
CA GLY A 479 3.34 4.92 17.69
C GLY A 479 3.95 5.75 16.56
N ALA A 480 5.06 6.43 16.83
CA ALA A 480 5.77 7.26 15.85
C ALA A 480 6.42 6.42 14.73
N GLU A 481 7.00 5.26 15.08
CA GLU A 481 7.67 4.39 14.11
C GLU A 481 6.68 3.67 13.18
N VAL A 482 5.56 3.18 13.72
CA VAL A 482 4.52 2.47 12.97
C VAL A 482 3.14 3.04 13.29
N PRO A 483 2.81 4.22 12.76
CA PRO A 483 1.56 4.92 13.08
C PRO A 483 0.29 4.21 12.63
N ALA A 484 0.36 3.29 11.66
CA ALA A 484 -0.74 2.50 11.13
C ALA A 484 -2.03 3.32 10.84
N PRO A 485 -1.96 4.39 10.03
CA PRO A 485 -3.04 5.38 9.93
C PRO A 485 -4.36 4.80 9.42
N GLN A 486 -4.31 3.89 8.46
CA GLN A 486 -5.51 3.26 7.90
C GLN A 486 -6.17 2.33 8.92
N ALA A 487 -5.40 1.50 9.61
CA ALA A 487 -5.92 0.60 10.64
C ALA A 487 -6.52 1.36 11.83
N GLY A 488 -5.87 2.45 12.25
CA GLY A 488 -6.40 3.35 13.27
C GLY A 488 -7.74 3.99 12.86
N LEU A 489 -7.88 4.35 11.58
CA LEU A 489 -9.15 4.82 11.02
C LEU A 489 -10.22 3.72 11.05
N MET A 490 -9.89 2.51 10.59
CA MET A 490 -10.84 1.39 10.55
C MET A 490 -11.31 1.01 11.96
N LYS A 491 -10.37 0.99 12.93
CA LYS A 491 -10.67 0.84 14.36
C LYS A 491 -11.70 1.87 14.82
N MET A 492 -11.45 3.15 14.55
CA MET A 492 -12.31 4.25 14.97
C MET A 492 -13.73 4.15 14.37
N ILE A 493 -13.85 3.77 13.10
CA ILE A 493 -15.16 3.59 12.44
C ILE A 493 -15.97 2.50 13.14
N VAL A 494 -15.35 1.36 13.41
CA VAL A 494 -16.02 0.22 14.04
C VAL A 494 -16.42 0.56 15.48
N GLU A 495 -15.54 1.17 16.26
CA GLU A 495 -15.85 1.65 17.63
C GLU A 495 -16.98 2.67 17.63
N GLY A 496 -16.95 3.63 16.73
CA GLY A 496 -17.98 4.65 16.63
C GLY A 496 -19.38 4.07 16.40
N ILE A 497 -19.48 3.05 15.56
CA ILE A 497 -20.76 2.37 15.29
C ILE A 497 -21.17 1.45 16.45
N MET A 498 -20.22 0.73 17.04
CA MET A 498 -20.50 -0.22 18.13
C MET A 498 -20.78 0.48 19.48
N GLY A 499 -20.46 1.75 19.63
CA GLY A 499 -20.73 2.54 20.84
C GLY A 499 -19.51 2.72 21.74
N GLY A 500 -18.29 2.70 21.18
CA GLY A 500 -17.04 2.98 21.91
C GLY A 500 -16.90 4.44 22.34
N ASN A 501 -16.02 4.69 23.32
CA ASN A 501 -15.69 6.02 23.84
C ASN A 501 -14.72 6.74 22.91
N LEU A 502 -15.23 7.51 21.97
CA LEU A 502 -14.42 8.35 21.09
C LEU A 502 -14.40 9.81 21.55
N PRO A 503 -13.30 10.55 21.34
CA PRO A 503 -13.27 11.99 21.55
C PRO A 503 -14.01 12.72 20.41
N TRP A 504 -15.35 12.58 20.40
CA TRP A 504 -16.20 13.05 19.31
C TRP A 504 -15.99 14.51 18.93
N ALA A 505 -15.68 15.38 19.90
CA ALA A 505 -15.40 16.80 19.63
C ALA A 505 -14.20 16.95 18.68
N LEU A 506 -13.10 16.22 18.91
CA LEU A 506 -11.90 16.23 18.07
C LEU A 506 -12.20 15.60 16.70
N VAL A 507 -12.93 14.49 16.68
CA VAL A 507 -13.34 13.83 15.45
C VAL A 507 -14.17 14.77 14.58
N PHE A 508 -15.16 15.47 15.16
CA PHE A 508 -16.01 16.43 14.42
C PHE A 508 -15.21 17.65 13.91
N ILE A 509 -14.21 18.13 14.63
CA ILE A 509 -13.30 19.16 14.09
C ILE A 509 -12.66 18.66 12.80
N GLY A 510 -12.19 17.41 12.79
CA GLY A 510 -11.64 16.77 11.58
C GLY A 510 -12.67 16.65 10.45
N VAL A 511 -13.90 16.27 10.77
CA VAL A 511 -15.02 16.19 9.82
C VAL A 511 -15.26 17.54 9.15
N PHE A 512 -15.38 18.62 9.94
CA PHE A 512 -15.63 19.96 9.39
C PHE A 512 -14.46 20.50 8.59
N LEU A 513 -13.22 20.21 9.00
CA LEU A 513 -12.03 20.54 8.21
C LEU A 513 -12.06 19.83 6.85
N ALA A 514 -12.38 18.55 6.82
CA ALA A 514 -12.48 17.77 5.58
C ALA A 514 -13.58 18.30 4.65
N ILE A 515 -14.75 18.65 5.19
CA ILE A 515 -15.83 19.27 4.42
C ILE A 515 -15.39 20.65 3.87
N GLY A 516 -14.70 21.46 4.67
CA GLY A 516 -14.15 22.74 4.23
C GLY A 516 -13.16 22.58 3.09
N MET A 517 -12.23 21.61 3.18
CA MET A 517 -11.29 21.28 2.10
C MET A 517 -12.01 20.82 0.83
N GLU A 518 -13.06 20.02 0.98
CA GLU A 518 -13.86 19.57 -0.15
C GLU A 518 -14.55 20.75 -0.89
N ILE A 519 -15.12 21.69 -0.14
CA ILE A 519 -15.75 22.90 -0.70
C ILE A 519 -14.70 23.74 -1.46
N LEU A 520 -13.49 23.83 -0.93
CA LEU A 520 -12.37 24.53 -1.56
C LEU A 520 -11.73 23.74 -2.72
N ARG A 521 -12.26 22.54 -3.05
CA ARG A 521 -11.72 21.64 -4.08
C ARG A 521 -10.27 21.20 -3.83
N ILE A 522 -9.86 21.15 -2.57
CA ILE A 522 -8.57 20.62 -2.15
C ILE A 522 -8.73 19.10 -1.98
N PRO A 523 -7.80 18.26 -2.48
CA PRO A 523 -7.85 16.82 -2.27
C PRO A 523 -7.85 16.46 -0.78
N VAL A 524 -8.99 16.00 -0.27
CA VAL A 524 -9.21 15.78 1.17
C VAL A 524 -8.28 14.71 1.73
N MET A 525 -8.13 13.56 1.04
CA MET A 525 -7.34 12.43 1.56
C MET A 525 -5.87 12.77 1.80
N PRO A 526 -5.12 13.34 0.84
CA PRO A 526 -3.73 13.73 1.10
C PRO A 526 -3.60 14.73 2.25
N PHE A 527 -4.47 15.74 2.31
CA PHE A 527 -4.48 16.72 3.39
C PHE A 527 -4.73 16.05 4.76
N ALA A 528 -5.73 15.18 4.83
CA ALA A 528 -6.12 14.49 6.06
C ALA A 528 -5.02 13.51 6.54
N ILE A 529 -4.38 12.78 5.63
CA ILE A 529 -3.23 11.93 5.93
C ILE A 529 -2.09 12.80 6.49
N GLY A 530 -1.84 13.96 5.88
CA GLY A 530 -0.86 14.91 6.35
C GLY A 530 -1.13 15.44 7.77
N LEU A 531 -2.38 15.67 8.11
CA LEU A 531 -2.80 16.09 9.45
C LEU A 531 -2.64 14.95 10.48
N TYR A 532 -2.90 13.70 10.07
CA TYR A 532 -2.80 12.52 10.92
C TYR A 532 -1.35 12.07 11.16
N LEU A 533 -0.50 12.13 10.15
CA LEU A 533 0.90 11.68 10.25
C LEU A 533 1.79 12.76 10.89
N PRO A 534 2.91 12.35 11.52
CA PRO A 534 3.90 13.30 12.00
C PRO A 534 4.44 14.22 10.90
N ILE A 535 4.71 15.49 11.23
CA ILE A 535 5.24 16.47 10.26
C ILE A 535 6.58 16.03 9.67
N TYR A 536 7.42 15.35 10.45
CA TYR A 536 8.73 14.88 10.04
C TYR A 536 8.67 13.98 8.79
N LEU A 537 7.72 13.07 8.76
CA LEU A 537 7.47 12.13 7.67
C LEU A 537 7.01 12.87 6.41
N ASN A 538 6.01 13.76 6.57
CA ASN A 538 5.43 14.49 5.44
C ASN A 538 6.39 15.53 4.86
N ALA A 539 7.30 16.11 5.67
CA ALA A 539 8.34 17.00 5.17
C ALA A 539 9.31 16.28 4.23
N THR A 540 9.73 15.06 4.56
CA THR A 540 10.58 14.25 3.67
C THR A 540 9.88 13.86 2.39
N ILE A 541 8.59 13.49 2.47
CA ILE A 541 7.75 13.25 1.28
C ILE A 541 7.67 14.51 0.41
N MET A 542 7.50 15.69 1.02
CA MET A 542 7.49 16.96 0.29
C MET A 542 8.82 17.25 -0.40
N ILE A 543 9.96 16.96 0.24
CA ILE A 543 11.29 17.10 -0.39
C ILE A 543 11.37 16.23 -1.66
N GLY A 544 10.91 14.97 -1.62
CA GLY A 544 10.81 14.11 -2.79
C GLY A 544 9.91 14.68 -3.89
N GLY A 545 8.77 15.24 -3.50
CA GLY A 545 7.86 15.96 -4.41
C GLY A 545 8.49 17.18 -5.05
N VAL A 546 9.32 17.94 -4.34
CA VAL A 546 10.08 19.09 -4.88
C VAL A 546 11.11 18.62 -5.91
N VAL A 547 11.83 17.52 -5.64
CA VAL A 547 12.77 16.94 -6.63
C VAL A 547 12.01 16.53 -7.90
N ARG A 548 10.83 15.91 -7.77
CA ARG A 548 9.99 15.57 -8.91
C ARG A 548 9.50 16.81 -9.66
N MET A 549 9.07 17.86 -8.96
CA MET A 549 8.66 19.14 -9.56
C MET A 549 9.79 19.76 -10.38
N PHE A 550 11.04 19.69 -9.87
CA PHE A 550 12.21 20.12 -10.64
C PHE A 550 12.37 19.32 -11.93
N MET A 551 12.21 18.00 -11.89
CA MET A 551 12.29 17.13 -13.07
C MET A 551 11.20 17.45 -14.10
N ASP A 552 9.96 17.61 -13.65
CA ASP A 552 8.80 17.94 -14.49
C ASP A 552 8.87 19.36 -15.08
N GLY A 553 9.48 20.31 -14.37
CA GLY A 553 9.60 21.73 -14.76
C GLY A 553 10.67 22.06 -15.81
N ARG A 554 11.47 21.08 -16.22
CA ARG A 554 12.57 21.30 -17.18
C ARG A 554 12.04 21.61 -18.60
N LYS A 555 12.29 22.84 -19.05
CA LYS A 555 11.78 23.35 -20.34
C LYS A 555 12.70 23.08 -21.53
N ASN A 556 13.99 22.79 -21.31
CA ASN A 556 15.01 22.66 -22.36
C ASN A 556 15.30 21.20 -22.76
N VAL A 557 14.37 20.30 -22.52
CA VAL A 557 14.51 18.86 -22.80
C VAL A 557 13.28 18.42 -23.56
N ASP A 558 13.44 17.60 -24.59
CA ASP A 558 12.32 17.01 -25.32
C ASP A 558 11.48 16.11 -24.39
N GLU A 559 10.19 16.01 -24.67
CA GLU A 559 9.22 15.35 -23.79
C GLU A 559 9.53 13.85 -23.59
N LYS A 560 10.07 13.19 -24.62
CA LYS A 560 10.49 11.78 -24.54
C LYS A 560 11.64 11.62 -23.56
N THR A 561 12.72 12.41 -23.70
CA THR A 561 13.86 12.37 -22.78
C THR A 561 13.46 12.73 -21.36
N LYS A 562 12.55 13.68 -21.17
CA LYS A 562 12.01 14.05 -19.86
C LYS A 562 11.26 12.87 -19.22
N ASN A 563 10.38 12.20 -19.97
CA ASN A 563 9.63 11.04 -19.48
C ASN A 563 10.56 9.87 -19.14
N ASP A 564 11.57 9.61 -19.97
CA ASP A 564 12.60 8.60 -19.70
C ASP A 564 13.35 8.89 -18.39
N GLN A 565 13.74 10.15 -18.15
CA GLN A 565 14.44 10.59 -16.96
C GLN A 565 13.57 10.48 -15.70
N VAL A 566 12.29 10.82 -15.82
CA VAL A 566 11.31 10.65 -14.73
C VAL A 566 11.12 9.17 -14.41
N THR A 567 11.06 8.31 -15.43
CA THR A 567 10.95 6.86 -15.27
C THR A 567 12.19 6.29 -14.59
N ASP A 568 13.39 6.68 -14.99
CA ASP A 568 14.64 6.24 -14.36
C ASP A 568 14.68 6.66 -12.87
N GLY A 569 14.25 7.89 -12.54
CA GLY A 569 14.10 8.33 -11.16
C GLY A 569 13.06 7.53 -10.37
N THR A 570 11.95 7.19 -10.99
CA THR A 570 10.91 6.34 -10.37
C THR A 570 11.43 4.93 -10.08
N LEU A 571 12.19 4.33 -11.01
CA LEU A 571 12.82 3.02 -10.81
C LEU A 571 13.87 3.06 -9.68
N TYR A 572 14.66 4.12 -9.61
CA TYR A 572 15.62 4.33 -8.52
C TYR A 572 14.91 4.43 -7.17
N CYS A 573 13.84 5.23 -7.09
CA CYS A 573 13.01 5.38 -5.90
C CYS A 573 12.32 4.07 -5.50
N ALA A 574 11.80 3.31 -6.45
CA ALA A 574 11.20 2.01 -6.18
C ALA A 574 12.22 1.01 -5.58
N GLY A 575 13.47 1.05 -6.06
CA GLY A 575 14.58 0.32 -5.45
C GLY A 575 14.85 0.75 -4.01
N MET A 576 14.87 2.05 -3.73
CA MET A 576 15.05 2.59 -2.37
C MET A 576 13.95 2.11 -1.43
N ILE A 577 12.70 2.19 -1.84
CA ILE A 577 11.53 1.76 -1.06
C ILE A 577 11.61 0.27 -0.72
N ALA A 578 11.83 -0.57 -1.73
CA ALA A 578 11.86 -2.02 -1.55
C ALA A 578 12.95 -2.44 -0.54
N ARG A 579 14.15 -1.89 -0.65
CA ARG A 579 15.26 -2.31 0.20
C ARG A 579 15.21 -1.73 1.61
N GLU A 580 14.72 -0.51 1.77
CA GLU A 580 14.53 0.09 3.10
C GLU A 580 13.56 -0.74 3.93
N GLY A 581 12.43 -1.17 3.34
CA GLY A 581 11.50 -2.08 3.99
C GLY A 581 12.15 -3.39 4.43
N LEU A 582 13.00 -3.99 3.56
CA LEU A 582 13.72 -5.22 3.89
C LEU A 582 14.72 -5.04 5.04
N VAL A 583 15.48 -3.96 5.03
CA VAL A 583 16.41 -3.65 6.13
C VAL A 583 15.62 -3.38 7.42
N GLY A 584 14.48 -2.69 7.33
CA GLY A 584 13.55 -2.50 8.46
C GLY A 584 13.11 -3.83 9.07
N ILE A 585 12.66 -4.78 8.25
CA ILE A 585 12.30 -6.14 8.72
C ILE A 585 13.51 -6.86 9.35
N ALA A 586 14.69 -6.77 8.73
CA ALA A 586 15.90 -7.38 9.29
C ALA A 586 16.26 -6.77 10.66
N LEU A 587 16.17 -5.46 10.80
CA LEU A 587 16.40 -4.76 12.07
C LEU A 587 15.33 -5.11 13.12
N ALA A 588 14.06 -5.28 12.71
CA ALA A 588 13.01 -5.76 13.60
C ALA A 588 13.31 -7.16 14.15
N ILE A 589 13.81 -8.07 13.32
CA ILE A 589 14.24 -9.40 13.76
C ILE A 589 15.37 -9.29 14.81
N LEU A 590 16.37 -8.45 14.55
CA LEU A 590 17.46 -8.23 15.50
C LEU A 590 16.97 -7.62 16.82
N ALA A 591 16.06 -6.64 16.75
CA ALA A 591 15.47 -6.02 17.93
C ALA A 591 14.71 -7.03 18.80
N VAL A 592 13.88 -7.88 18.19
CA VAL A 592 13.15 -8.95 18.90
C VAL A 592 14.12 -10.01 19.45
N ALA A 593 15.23 -10.30 18.76
CA ALA A 593 16.27 -11.19 19.26
C ALA A 593 17.14 -10.56 20.36
N GLY A 594 16.89 -9.30 20.76
CA GLY A 594 17.67 -8.59 21.78
C GLY A 594 19.08 -8.18 21.32
N ILE A 595 19.35 -8.20 20.01
CA ILE A 595 20.64 -7.81 19.42
C ILE A 595 20.60 -6.32 19.07
N SER A 596 21.35 -5.51 19.82
CA SER A 596 21.54 -4.10 19.52
C SER A 596 22.85 -3.88 18.76
N LEU A 597 22.74 -3.17 17.65
CA LEU A 597 23.90 -2.70 16.85
C LEU A 597 24.22 -1.24 17.13
N ASP A 598 23.58 -0.64 18.11
CA ASP A 598 23.67 0.77 18.48
C ASP A 598 25.09 1.15 18.92
N VAL A 599 25.72 2.06 18.15
CA VAL A 599 27.04 2.64 18.45
C VAL A 599 26.96 4.16 18.67
N SER A 600 25.75 4.71 18.86
CA SER A 600 25.51 6.15 19.06
C SER A 600 26.25 6.75 20.26
N GLY A 601 26.55 5.92 21.27
CA GLY A 601 27.36 6.31 22.41
C GLY A 601 28.84 6.59 22.09
N VAL A 602 29.35 6.12 20.95
CA VAL A 602 30.74 6.31 20.50
C VAL A 602 30.82 7.36 19.40
N VAL A 603 29.91 7.32 18.42
CA VAL A 603 29.90 8.25 17.28
C VAL A 603 28.46 8.71 17.05
N ASN A 604 28.25 10.03 17.07
CA ASN A 604 26.96 10.64 16.73
C ASN A 604 27.18 11.94 15.96
N PHE A 605 26.71 11.99 14.73
CA PHE A 605 26.83 13.16 13.85
C PHE A 605 25.73 14.23 14.08
N GLY A 606 24.74 13.92 14.92
CA GLY A 606 23.62 14.80 15.25
C GLY A 606 22.83 15.29 14.04
N ASN A 607 22.10 16.39 14.21
CA ASN A 607 21.23 16.94 13.16
C ASN A 607 21.99 17.33 11.89
N ILE A 608 23.26 17.75 12.00
CA ILE A 608 24.08 18.08 10.83
C ILE A 608 24.31 16.84 9.97
N GLY A 609 24.60 15.69 10.60
CA GLY A 609 24.72 14.41 9.89
C GLY A 609 23.46 14.05 9.14
N GLY A 610 22.28 14.26 9.74
CA GLY A 610 20.98 14.02 9.09
C GLY A 610 20.75 14.91 7.85
N VAL A 611 21.05 16.20 7.96
CA VAL A 611 20.95 17.14 6.82
C VAL A 611 21.90 16.76 5.70
N VAL A 612 23.15 16.45 6.01
CA VAL A 612 24.16 16.03 5.00
C VAL A 612 23.68 14.74 4.30
N LEU A 613 23.17 13.78 5.07
CA LEU A 613 22.67 12.53 4.53
C LEU A 613 21.49 12.75 3.57
N MET A 614 20.55 13.64 3.93
CA MET A 614 19.43 14.02 3.05
C MET A 614 19.93 14.67 1.75
N ILE A 615 20.91 15.56 1.82
CA ILE A 615 21.51 16.17 0.63
C ILE A 615 22.14 15.10 -0.27
N ILE A 616 22.85 14.13 0.30
CA ILE A 616 23.43 13.02 -0.47
C ILE A 616 22.34 12.21 -1.17
N MET A 617 21.23 11.91 -0.49
CA MET A 617 20.09 11.21 -1.09
C MET A 617 19.51 11.98 -2.28
N ILE A 618 19.27 13.27 -2.15
CA ILE A 618 18.76 14.13 -3.22
C ILE A 618 19.74 14.14 -4.41
N LEU A 619 21.04 14.31 -4.17
CA LEU A 619 22.06 14.34 -5.22
C LEU A 619 22.15 12.99 -5.95
N THR A 620 22.05 11.88 -5.25
CA THR A 620 22.06 10.54 -5.90
C THR A 620 20.79 10.32 -6.72
N LEU A 621 19.61 10.70 -6.22
CA LEU A 621 18.36 10.64 -6.98
C LEU A 621 18.45 11.48 -8.27
N LEU A 622 18.93 12.72 -8.17
CA LEU A 622 19.15 13.58 -9.35
C LEU A 622 20.18 12.96 -10.32
N LYS A 623 21.26 12.41 -9.80
CA LYS A 623 22.29 11.73 -10.63
C LYS A 623 21.68 10.59 -11.44
N PHE A 624 20.93 9.69 -10.82
CA PHE A 624 20.36 8.53 -11.51
C PHE A 624 19.20 8.92 -12.44
N SER A 625 18.47 9.97 -12.13
CA SER A 625 17.41 10.52 -12.98
C SER A 625 17.97 11.26 -14.21
N LEU A 626 19.05 12.02 -14.07
CA LEU A 626 19.56 12.91 -15.12
C LEU A 626 20.65 12.29 -15.99
N TRP A 627 21.45 11.37 -15.42
CA TRP A 627 22.68 10.91 -16.04
C TRP A 627 22.51 9.58 -16.75
N LYS A 628 21.79 9.58 -17.87
CA LYS A 628 21.88 8.45 -18.80
C LYS A 628 23.29 8.42 -19.39
N LYS A 629 24.07 7.35 -19.15
CA LYS A 629 25.19 7.05 -20.04
C LYS A 629 24.61 6.95 -21.45
N LYS A 630 24.97 7.89 -22.36
CA LYS A 630 24.73 7.71 -23.79
C LYS A 630 25.21 6.30 -24.13
N LYS A 631 24.30 5.46 -24.63
CA LYS A 631 24.72 4.19 -25.26
C LYS A 631 25.69 4.59 -26.37
N ALA A 632 26.95 4.16 -26.25
CA ALA A 632 27.91 4.16 -27.34
C ALA A 632 27.47 3.15 -28.39
#